data_0141de5166cfed627fd2f5c324b1bc65
#
_entry.id   0141de5166cfed627fd2f5c324b1bc65
#
_cell.length_a   1.000
_cell.length_b   1.000
_cell.length_c   1.000
_cell.angle_alpha   90.00
_cell.angle_beta   90.00
_cell.angle_gamma   90.00
#
_symmetry.space_group_name_H-M   'P 1'
#
loop_
_entity.id
_entity.type
_entity.pdbx_description
1 polymer ?
#
loop_
_entity_poly.entity_id
_entity_poly.type
_entity_poly.pdbx_seq_one_letter_code
_entity_poly.pdbx_strand_id
1 'polypeptide(L)'
;MITNLTVAVISLVPMLKLLHHIVHSSRSLKTQSLDLLMKAYADSNQEIHRLVVEQMFQSLFKSKVRYEVIEVLLKASNPSKAIVLYNTSCRYLKVEKKQLVFVDDYATSKSRQKERIFRKPKNFIYYLMLATLGCSGLVYLYFEFDVNRLMESSYYIYNFLFWFLISISSLTCFPFAYLFLTDNSSISDAEELESLLNSRKKVNQWYY
;
A
#
# COMPACT_ATOMS: atom_id res chain seq x y z
N MET A 1 -40.63 20.45 -2.68
CA MET A 1 -39.32 20.20 -2.06
C MET A 1 -39.21 18.79 -1.46
N ILE A 2 -40.19 18.24 -0.79
CA ILE A 2 -40.23 16.90 -0.20
C ILE A 2 -40.13 15.77 -1.24
N THR A 3 -40.74 15.92 -2.41
CA THR A 3 -40.75 14.93 -3.49
C THR A 3 -39.34 14.67 -4.09
N ASN A 4 -38.47 15.67 -4.14
CA ASN A 4 -37.11 15.52 -4.67
C ASN A 4 -36.21 14.77 -3.70
N LEU A 5 -36.46 14.88 -2.40
CA LEU A 5 -35.68 14.19 -1.36
C LEU A 5 -36.03 12.69 -1.34
N THR A 6 -37.31 12.34 -1.50
CA THR A 6 -37.74 10.94 -1.56
C THR A 6 -37.20 10.22 -2.80
N VAL A 7 -37.18 10.88 -3.95
CA VAL A 7 -36.60 10.32 -5.18
C VAL A 7 -35.09 10.10 -5.03
N ALA A 8 -34.36 11.04 -4.42
CA ALA A 8 -32.93 10.91 -4.15
C ALA A 8 -32.64 9.74 -3.20
N VAL A 9 -33.43 9.53 -2.14
CA VAL A 9 -33.26 8.40 -1.21
C VAL A 9 -33.58 7.07 -1.88
N ILE A 10 -34.62 6.99 -2.70
CA ILE A 10 -34.99 5.76 -3.41
C ILE A 10 -33.91 5.36 -4.43
N SER A 11 -33.25 6.33 -5.08
CA SER A 11 -32.15 6.05 -6.02
C SER A 11 -30.85 5.58 -5.31
N LEU A 12 -30.65 5.89 -4.04
CA LEU A 12 -29.50 5.45 -3.25
C LEU A 12 -29.56 3.95 -2.84
N VAL A 13 -30.76 3.40 -2.66
CA VAL A 13 -30.96 2.02 -2.22
C VAL A 13 -30.34 0.98 -3.19
N PRO A 14 -30.58 1.03 -4.53
CA PRO A 14 -29.94 0.10 -5.44
C PRO A 14 -28.42 0.28 -5.51
N MET A 15 -27.91 1.51 -5.34
CA MET A 15 -26.48 1.78 -5.31
C MET A 15 -25.80 1.17 -4.07
N LEU A 16 -26.45 1.25 -2.91
CA LEU A 16 -25.99 0.58 -1.68
C LEU A 16 -26.04 -0.95 -1.80
N LYS A 17 -27.07 -1.52 -2.44
CA LYS A 17 -27.15 -2.96 -2.72
C LYS A 17 -26.03 -3.40 -3.66
N LEU A 18 -25.72 -2.65 -4.69
CA LEU A 18 -24.63 -2.91 -5.62
C LEU A 18 -23.27 -2.87 -4.91
N LEU A 19 -23.01 -1.86 -4.09
CA LEU A 19 -21.81 -1.75 -3.27
C LEU A 19 -21.68 -2.94 -2.31
N HIS A 20 -22.77 -3.31 -1.61
CA HIS A 20 -22.78 -4.47 -0.73
C HIS A 20 -22.47 -5.77 -1.48
N HIS A 21 -23.08 -5.96 -2.66
CA HIS A 21 -22.82 -7.13 -3.50
C HIS A 21 -21.37 -7.21 -4.00
N ILE A 22 -20.79 -6.08 -4.42
CA ILE A 22 -19.38 -6.00 -4.85
C ILE A 22 -18.44 -6.33 -3.69
N VAL A 23 -18.69 -5.78 -2.50
CA VAL A 23 -17.87 -6.05 -1.30
C VAL A 23 -17.98 -7.51 -0.87
N HIS A 24 -19.19 -8.08 -0.89
CA HIS A 24 -19.40 -9.47 -0.52
C HIS A 24 -18.78 -10.44 -1.52
N SER A 25 -18.95 -10.19 -2.82
CA SER A 25 -18.32 -10.97 -3.89
C SER A 25 -16.79 -10.93 -3.81
N SER A 26 -16.22 -9.75 -3.54
CA SER A 26 -14.76 -9.60 -3.35
C SER A 26 -14.22 -10.41 -2.17
N ARG A 27 -14.97 -10.54 -1.08
CA ARG A 27 -14.58 -11.37 0.09
C ARG A 27 -14.65 -12.85 -0.22
N SER A 28 -15.69 -13.30 -0.90
CA SER A 28 -15.87 -14.71 -1.33
C SER A 28 -14.75 -15.14 -2.27
N LEU A 29 -14.41 -14.29 -3.25
CA LEU A 29 -13.30 -14.56 -4.18
C LEU A 29 -11.94 -14.65 -3.45
N LYS A 30 -11.69 -13.84 -2.43
CA LYS A 30 -10.45 -13.92 -1.66
C LYS A 30 -10.31 -15.22 -0.86
N THR A 31 -11.40 -15.72 -0.30
CA THR A 31 -11.39 -17.00 0.44
C THR A 31 -11.18 -18.20 -0.49
N GLN A 32 -11.85 -18.24 -1.63
CA GLN A 32 -11.64 -19.27 -2.65
C GLN A 32 -10.21 -19.25 -3.21
N SER A 33 -9.68 -18.06 -3.42
CA SER A 33 -8.32 -17.83 -3.89
C SER A 33 -7.27 -18.32 -2.91
N LEU A 34 -7.52 -18.14 -1.62
CA LEU A 34 -6.62 -18.64 -0.57
C LEU A 34 -6.65 -20.19 -0.51
N ASP A 35 -7.84 -20.80 -0.66
CA ASP A 35 -7.97 -22.26 -0.69
C ASP A 35 -7.21 -22.86 -1.87
N LEU A 36 -7.30 -22.25 -3.05
CA LEU A 36 -6.53 -22.65 -4.24
C LEU A 36 -5.02 -22.50 -4.01
N LEU A 37 -4.58 -21.42 -3.37
CA LEU A 37 -3.18 -21.22 -3.04
C LEU A 37 -2.68 -22.26 -2.04
N MET A 38 -3.48 -22.62 -1.04
CA MET A 38 -3.13 -23.66 -0.07
C MET A 38 -3.08 -25.05 -0.71
N LYS A 39 -3.99 -25.37 -1.63
CA LYS A 39 -3.95 -26.61 -2.41
C LYS A 39 -2.70 -26.65 -3.30
N ALA A 40 -2.42 -25.56 -4.02
CA ALA A 40 -1.20 -25.46 -4.81
C ALA A 40 0.05 -25.60 -3.93
N TYR A 41 0.07 -25.09 -2.73
CA TYR A 41 1.19 -25.23 -1.78
C TYR A 41 1.34 -26.67 -1.26
N ALA A 42 0.26 -27.41 -1.08
CA ALA A 42 0.30 -28.79 -0.58
C ALA A 42 0.92 -29.79 -1.58
N ASP A 43 0.78 -29.54 -2.88
CA ASP A 43 1.29 -30.43 -3.96
C ASP A 43 2.81 -30.26 -4.24
N SER A 44 3.58 -29.64 -3.37
CA SER A 44 4.87 -29.02 -3.63
C SER A 44 6.09 -29.94 -3.58
N ASN A 45 6.36 -30.67 -4.64
CA ASN A 45 7.63 -31.45 -4.74
C ASN A 45 8.66 -30.98 -5.78
N GLN A 46 8.49 -29.85 -6.49
CA GLN A 46 9.40 -29.41 -7.58
C GLN A 46 9.69 -27.92 -7.54
N GLU A 47 10.89 -27.49 -8.06
CA GLU A 47 11.28 -26.06 -8.15
C GLU A 47 10.30 -25.20 -8.98
N ILE A 48 9.71 -25.78 -10.03
CA ILE A 48 8.67 -25.13 -10.84
C ILE A 48 7.50 -24.69 -9.97
N HIS A 49 7.21 -25.45 -8.92
CA HIS A 49 6.12 -25.20 -8.01
C HIS A 49 6.30 -23.90 -7.19
N ARG A 50 7.52 -23.58 -6.79
CA ARG A 50 7.82 -22.32 -6.08
C ARG A 50 7.43 -21.12 -6.93
N LEU A 51 7.81 -21.12 -8.21
CA LEU A 51 7.47 -20.05 -9.14
C LEU A 51 5.94 -19.93 -9.33
N VAL A 52 5.25 -21.04 -9.45
CA VAL A 52 3.78 -21.06 -9.60
C VAL A 52 3.11 -20.46 -8.36
N VAL A 53 3.54 -20.85 -7.15
CA VAL A 53 3.01 -20.33 -5.90
C VAL A 53 3.28 -18.81 -5.78
N GLU A 54 4.47 -18.33 -6.13
CA GLU A 54 4.80 -16.90 -6.15
C GLU A 54 3.92 -16.13 -7.14
N GLN A 55 3.72 -16.64 -8.35
CA GLN A 55 2.86 -16.01 -9.35
C GLN A 55 1.39 -16.02 -8.93
N MET A 56 0.90 -17.11 -8.38
CA MET A 56 -0.45 -17.18 -7.82
C MET A 56 -0.62 -16.16 -6.69
N PHE A 57 0.33 -16.09 -5.76
CA PHE A 57 0.29 -15.12 -4.68
C PHE A 57 0.28 -13.69 -5.21
N GLN A 58 1.15 -13.38 -6.17
CA GLN A 58 1.20 -12.06 -6.81
C GLN A 58 -0.12 -11.72 -7.52
N SER A 59 -0.73 -12.66 -8.22
CA SER A 59 -2.01 -12.50 -8.90
C SER A 59 -3.14 -12.18 -7.92
N LEU A 60 -3.20 -12.90 -6.80
CA LEU A 60 -4.27 -12.82 -5.81
C LEU A 60 -4.15 -11.60 -4.89
N PHE A 61 -2.94 -11.30 -4.43
CA PHE A 61 -2.69 -10.27 -3.42
C PHE A 61 -1.99 -9.03 -3.98
N LYS A 62 -1.70 -9.01 -5.29
CA LYS A 62 -1.02 -7.90 -6.01
C LYS A 62 0.33 -7.49 -5.39
N SER A 63 0.96 -8.39 -4.66
CA SER A 63 2.24 -8.15 -4.01
C SER A 63 3.26 -9.20 -4.43
N LYS A 64 4.47 -8.75 -4.79
CA LYS A 64 5.59 -9.64 -5.12
C LYS A 64 6.24 -10.11 -3.82
N VAL A 65 6.06 -11.37 -3.51
CA VAL A 65 6.56 -11.97 -2.27
C VAL A 65 7.33 -13.24 -2.62
N ARG A 66 8.48 -13.44 -2.00
CA ARG A 66 9.30 -14.65 -2.20
C ARG A 66 8.63 -15.87 -1.57
N TYR A 67 8.88 -17.03 -2.14
CA TYR A 67 8.32 -18.31 -1.67
C TYR A 67 8.53 -18.55 -0.17
N GLU A 68 9.72 -18.23 0.36
CA GLU A 68 10.03 -18.42 1.78
C GLU A 68 9.10 -17.61 2.70
N VAL A 69 8.71 -16.41 2.28
CA VAL A 69 7.74 -15.57 3.02
C VAL A 69 6.35 -16.19 2.95
N ILE A 70 5.93 -16.61 1.75
CA ILE A 70 4.62 -17.24 1.54
C ILE A 70 4.50 -18.49 2.41
N GLU A 71 5.54 -19.30 2.48
CA GLU A 71 5.61 -20.49 3.34
C GLU A 71 5.37 -20.14 4.82
N VAL A 72 6.01 -19.06 5.31
CA VAL A 72 5.85 -18.60 6.69
C VAL A 72 4.42 -18.11 6.94
N LEU A 73 3.86 -17.32 6.01
CA LEU A 73 2.51 -16.76 6.14
C LEU A 73 1.42 -17.85 6.11
N LEU A 74 1.56 -18.86 5.24
CA LEU A 74 0.60 -19.96 5.14
C LEU A 74 0.67 -20.90 6.35
N LYS A 75 1.81 -20.95 7.03
CA LYS A 75 1.97 -21.70 8.30
C LYS A 75 1.46 -20.94 9.53
N ALA A 76 1.01 -19.71 9.41
CA ALA A 76 0.42 -18.96 10.52
C ALA A 76 -0.87 -19.64 11.04
N SER A 77 -1.27 -19.33 12.28
CA SER A 77 -2.54 -19.81 12.86
C SER A 77 -3.77 -19.31 12.08
N ASN A 78 -3.67 -18.12 11.49
CA ASN A 78 -4.66 -17.53 10.59
C ASN A 78 -3.96 -16.97 9.35
N PRO A 79 -3.83 -17.74 8.26
CA PRO A 79 -3.12 -17.33 7.05
C PRO A 79 -3.71 -16.08 6.39
N SER A 80 -5.05 -15.98 6.32
CA SER A 80 -5.72 -14.81 5.75
C SER A 80 -5.33 -13.52 6.47
N LYS A 81 -5.35 -13.54 7.80
CA LYS A 81 -4.98 -12.39 8.64
C LYS A 81 -3.48 -12.10 8.50
N ALA A 82 -2.64 -13.13 8.49
CA ALA A 82 -1.20 -13.00 8.34
C ALA A 82 -0.83 -12.31 7.01
N ILE A 83 -1.48 -12.66 5.90
CA ILE A 83 -1.26 -12.04 4.59
C ILE A 83 -1.67 -10.58 4.59
N VAL A 84 -2.82 -10.24 5.18
CA VAL A 84 -3.28 -8.84 5.28
C VAL A 84 -2.29 -8.00 6.08
N LEU A 85 -1.88 -8.49 7.26
CA LEU A 85 -0.90 -7.82 8.11
C LEU A 85 0.47 -7.69 7.42
N TYR A 86 0.89 -8.71 6.67
CA TYR A 86 2.14 -8.65 5.93
C TYR A 86 2.13 -7.57 4.85
N ASN A 87 1.03 -7.40 4.12
CA ASN A 87 0.93 -6.39 3.05
C ASN A 87 1.13 -4.96 3.57
N THR A 88 0.69 -4.68 4.80
CA THR A 88 0.88 -3.37 5.45
C THR A 88 2.19 -3.26 6.22
N SER A 89 2.84 -4.37 6.53
CA SER A 89 4.04 -4.43 7.39
C SER A 89 5.31 -4.91 6.69
N CYS A 90 5.25 -5.31 5.41
CA CYS A 90 6.38 -5.92 4.69
C CYS A 90 7.67 -5.09 4.72
N ARG A 91 7.55 -3.75 4.81
CA ARG A 91 8.70 -2.84 4.91
C ARG A 91 9.52 -3.01 6.20
N TYR A 92 8.90 -3.47 7.27
CA TYR A 92 9.52 -3.61 8.59
C TYR A 92 10.07 -5.00 8.87
N LEU A 93 9.77 -5.96 7.98
CA LEU A 93 10.04 -7.36 8.18
C LEU A 93 11.01 -7.90 7.12
N LYS A 94 11.92 -8.77 7.54
CA LYS A 94 12.78 -9.56 6.68
C LYS A 94 12.68 -11.04 7.04
N VAL A 95 13.01 -11.91 6.09
CA VAL A 95 13.06 -13.35 6.35
C VAL A 95 14.49 -13.73 6.75
N GLU A 96 14.62 -14.30 7.94
CA GLU A 96 15.83 -14.93 8.40
C GLU A 96 15.54 -16.34 8.94
N LYS A 97 16.30 -17.33 8.50
CA LYS A 97 16.16 -18.73 8.98
C LYS A 97 14.72 -19.26 8.94
N LYS A 98 13.98 -18.98 7.85
CA LYS A 98 12.56 -19.35 7.68
C LYS A 98 11.60 -18.73 8.72
N GLN A 99 11.96 -17.57 9.26
CA GLN A 99 11.12 -16.78 10.18
C GLN A 99 11.06 -15.33 9.71
N LEU A 100 9.94 -14.67 9.95
CA LEU A 100 9.83 -13.23 9.79
C LEU A 100 10.36 -12.55 11.04
N VAL A 101 11.36 -11.71 10.87
CA VAL A 101 11.97 -10.91 11.94
C VAL A 101 11.97 -9.44 11.54
N PHE A 102 12.04 -8.56 12.52
CA PHE A 102 12.19 -7.14 12.22
C PHE A 102 13.50 -6.83 11.53
N VAL A 103 13.48 -5.88 10.59
CA VAL A 103 14.70 -5.29 10.02
C VAL A 103 15.51 -4.63 11.14
N ASP A 104 16.83 -4.59 11.00
CA ASP A 104 17.76 -4.16 12.07
C ASP A 104 17.42 -2.76 12.61
N ASP A 105 16.97 -1.85 11.76
CA ASP A 105 16.53 -0.50 12.16
C ASP A 105 15.35 -0.51 13.16
N TYR A 106 14.56 -1.56 13.16
CA TYR A 106 13.35 -1.72 13.98
C TYR A 106 13.46 -2.89 14.98
N ALA A 107 14.66 -3.43 15.19
CA ALA A 107 14.88 -4.54 16.13
C ALA A 107 14.55 -4.16 17.57
N THR A 108 14.77 -2.90 17.96
CA THR A 108 14.53 -2.43 19.33
C THR A 108 13.12 -1.90 19.54
N SER A 109 12.56 -2.15 20.73
CA SER A 109 11.23 -1.62 21.10
C SER A 109 11.16 -0.08 21.04
N LYS A 110 12.27 0.61 21.38
CA LYS A 110 12.34 2.08 21.31
C LYS A 110 12.23 2.60 19.87
N SER A 111 12.92 1.96 18.90
CA SER A 111 12.84 2.37 17.50
C SER A 111 11.43 2.13 16.91
N ARG A 112 10.78 1.03 17.28
CA ARG A 112 9.39 0.74 16.90
C ARG A 112 8.41 1.77 17.46
N GLN A 113 8.56 2.13 18.73
CA GLN A 113 7.70 3.17 19.35
C GLN A 113 7.90 4.54 18.69
N LYS A 114 9.16 4.90 18.39
CA LYS A 114 9.48 6.13 17.67
C LYS A 114 8.81 6.16 16.28
N GLU A 115 8.95 5.11 15.50
CA GLU A 115 8.32 5.00 14.19
C GLU A 115 6.79 5.09 14.28
N ARG A 116 6.16 4.42 15.26
CA ARG A 116 4.71 4.47 15.48
C ARG A 116 4.21 5.89 15.71
N ILE A 117 4.94 6.70 16.49
CA ILE A 117 4.52 8.07 16.85
C ILE A 117 4.84 9.05 15.72
N PHE A 118 6.05 8.98 15.15
CA PHE A 118 6.54 10.01 14.24
C PHE A 118 6.20 9.77 12.77
N ARG A 119 5.82 8.57 12.36
CA ARG A 119 5.58 8.27 10.96
C ARG A 119 4.43 9.08 10.35
N LYS A 120 3.24 9.04 10.97
CA LYS A 120 2.07 9.77 10.44
C LYS A 120 2.31 11.26 10.34
N PRO A 121 2.76 11.97 11.41
CA PRO A 121 3.07 13.40 11.32
C PRO A 121 4.19 13.69 10.31
N LYS A 122 5.23 12.84 10.22
CA LYS A 122 6.29 13.00 9.24
C LYS A 122 5.76 12.91 7.79
N ASN A 123 4.95 11.91 7.48
CA ASN A 123 4.34 11.76 6.16
C ASN A 123 3.42 12.94 5.84
N PHE A 124 2.66 13.43 6.81
CA PHE A 124 1.80 14.60 6.66
C PHE A 124 2.60 15.87 6.37
N ILE A 125 3.73 16.07 7.05
CA ILE A 125 4.64 17.20 6.78
C ILE A 125 5.19 17.11 5.36
N TYR A 126 5.67 15.95 4.91
CA TYR A 126 6.14 15.77 3.54
C TYR A 126 5.04 16.02 2.51
N TYR A 127 3.83 15.53 2.78
CA TYR A 127 2.65 15.83 1.96
C TYR A 127 2.45 17.35 1.83
N LEU A 128 2.42 18.08 2.95
CA LEU A 128 2.22 19.53 2.94
C LEU A 128 3.33 20.25 2.18
N MET A 129 4.59 19.87 2.40
CA MET A 129 5.73 20.48 1.70
C MET A 129 5.63 20.28 0.18
N LEU A 130 5.33 19.07 -0.27
CA LEU A 130 5.21 18.79 -1.70
C LEU A 130 3.96 19.43 -2.32
N ALA A 131 2.85 19.43 -1.61
CA ALA A 131 1.62 20.07 -2.08
C ALA A 131 1.79 21.58 -2.20
N THR A 132 2.40 22.24 -1.21
CA THR A 132 2.70 23.70 -1.28
C THR A 132 3.68 24.02 -2.39
N LEU A 133 4.73 23.20 -2.58
CA LEU A 133 5.69 23.38 -3.66
C LEU A 133 5.01 23.25 -5.04
N GLY A 134 4.19 22.23 -5.23
CA GLY A 134 3.42 22.04 -6.46
C GLY A 134 2.44 23.18 -6.73
N CYS A 135 1.68 23.59 -5.71
CA CYS A 135 0.75 24.71 -5.84
C CYS A 135 1.46 26.03 -6.12
N SER A 136 2.57 26.34 -5.42
CA SER A 136 3.32 27.58 -5.64
C SER A 136 3.88 27.67 -7.06
N GLY A 137 4.35 26.54 -7.62
CA GLY A 137 4.81 26.50 -9.01
C GLY A 137 3.69 26.77 -10.01
N LEU A 138 2.48 26.19 -9.79
CA LEU A 138 1.32 26.45 -10.65
C LEU A 138 0.83 27.91 -10.53
N VAL A 139 0.81 28.45 -9.32
CA VAL A 139 0.45 29.87 -9.09
C VAL A 139 1.45 30.80 -9.79
N TYR A 140 2.75 30.52 -9.67
CA TYR A 140 3.79 31.27 -10.36
C TYR A 140 3.58 31.22 -11.89
N LEU A 141 3.33 30.03 -12.45
CA LEU A 141 3.02 29.89 -13.87
C LEU A 141 1.79 30.72 -14.27
N TYR A 142 0.73 30.71 -13.46
CA TYR A 142 -0.51 31.45 -13.77
C TYR A 142 -0.30 32.96 -13.84
N PHE A 143 0.50 33.54 -12.94
CA PHE A 143 0.72 34.97 -12.87
C PHE A 143 1.80 35.48 -13.81
N GLU A 144 2.85 34.69 -14.04
CA GLU A 144 4.01 35.15 -14.81
C GLU A 144 4.03 34.65 -16.26
N PHE A 145 3.19 33.67 -16.60
CA PHE A 145 3.15 33.12 -17.95
C PHE A 145 2.45 34.07 -18.91
N ASP A 146 3.24 34.74 -19.77
CA ASP A 146 2.76 35.60 -20.85
C ASP A 146 3.32 35.09 -22.18
N VAL A 147 2.41 34.62 -23.04
CA VAL A 147 2.75 34.06 -24.37
C VAL A 147 3.39 35.09 -25.25
N ASN A 148 2.98 36.39 -25.17
CA ASN A 148 3.53 37.46 -25.99
C ASN A 148 4.99 37.73 -25.61
N ARG A 149 5.29 37.84 -24.32
CA ARG A 149 6.67 37.98 -23.82
C ARG A 149 7.55 36.78 -24.21
N LEU A 150 6.98 35.58 -24.30
CA LEU A 150 7.70 34.39 -24.68
C LEU A 150 8.15 34.44 -26.14
N MET A 151 7.31 34.95 -27.04
CA MET A 151 7.58 35.04 -28.49
C MET A 151 8.48 36.20 -28.87
N GLU A 152 8.41 37.30 -28.16
CA GLU A 152 9.21 38.52 -28.43
C GLU A 152 10.66 38.46 -27.93
N SER A 153 10.98 37.53 -27.04
CA SER A 153 12.31 37.42 -26.44
C SER A 153 13.31 36.76 -27.38
N SER A 154 14.48 37.35 -27.53
CA SER A 154 15.65 36.73 -28.20
C SER A 154 16.06 35.38 -27.58
N TYR A 155 15.59 35.10 -26.37
CA TYR A 155 15.86 33.88 -25.59
C TYR A 155 14.62 32.98 -25.46
N TYR A 156 13.72 32.97 -26.45
CA TYR A 156 12.46 32.25 -26.40
C TYR A 156 12.62 30.77 -26.05
N ILE A 157 13.69 30.09 -26.54
CA ILE A 157 13.95 28.66 -26.26
C ILE A 157 14.24 28.47 -24.76
N TYR A 158 15.08 29.32 -24.15
CA TYR A 158 15.40 29.21 -22.73
C TYR A 158 14.18 29.51 -21.85
N ASN A 159 13.39 30.52 -22.20
CA ASN A 159 12.16 30.86 -21.51
C ASN A 159 11.16 29.70 -21.60
N PHE A 160 10.97 29.13 -22.79
CA PHE A 160 10.09 27.97 -22.97
C PHE A 160 10.56 26.76 -22.14
N LEU A 161 11.85 26.42 -22.17
CA LEU A 161 12.40 25.33 -21.35
C LEU A 161 12.21 25.61 -19.85
N PHE A 162 12.41 26.80 -19.39
CA PHE A 162 12.21 27.19 -18.00
C PHE A 162 10.76 26.97 -17.55
N TRP A 163 9.78 27.48 -18.30
CA TRP A 163 8.37 27.30 -18.03
C TRP A 163 7.94 25.84 -18.09
N PHE A 164 8.47 25.09 -19.04
CA PHE A 164 8.23 23.67 -19.19
C PHE A 164 8.76 22.87 -17.99
N LEU A 165 9.96 23.16 -17.52
CA LEU A 165 10.55 22.53 -16.33
C LEU A 165 9.76 22.83 -15.06
N ILE A 166 9.30 24.08 -14.86
CA ILE A 166 8.46 24.43 -13.71
C ILE A 166 7.14 23.66 -13.78
N SER A 167 6.52 23.59 -14.96
CA SER A 167 5.25 22.86 -15.14
C SER A 167 5.39 21.39 -14.78
N ILE A 168 6.41 20.72 -15.33
CA ILE A 168 6.66 19.29 -15.02
C ILE A 168 6.97 19.11 -13.54
N SER A 169 7.84 19.96 -12.96
CA SER A 169 8.20 19.89 -11.55
C SER A 169 6.97 20.02 -10.65
N SER A 170 6.12 21.02 -10.92
CA SER A 170 4.90 21.24 -10.15
C SER A 170 3.93 20.06 -10.27
N LEU A 171 3.70 19.56 -11.49
CA LEU A 171 2.81 18.42 -11.72
C LEU A 171 3.32 17.13 -11.06
N THR A 172 4.65 16.90 -11.02
CA THR A 172 5.22 15.72 -10.38
C THR A 172 5.13 15.76 -8.86
N CYS A 173 5.06 16.95 -8.24
CA CYS A 173 4.90 17.06 -6.79
C CYS A 173 3.59 16.42 -6.29
N PHE A 174 2.50 16.47 -7.04
CA PHE A 174 1.20 15.95 -6.61
C PHE A 174 1.16 14.41 -6.46
N PRO A 175 1.63 13.60 -7.43
CA PRO A 175 1.72 12.16 -7.24
C PRO A 175 2.58 11.76 -6.04
N PHE A 176 3.72 12.43 -5.85
CA PHE A 176 4.57 12.18 -4.68
C PHE A 176 3.90 12.57 -3.37
N ALA A 177 3.22 13.72 -3.32
CA ALA A 177 2.42 14.12 -2.17
C ALA A 177 1.35 13.06 -1.84
N TYR A 178 0.64 12.58 -2.86
CA TYR A 178 -0.36 11.53 -2.71
C TYR A 178 0.21 10.22 -2.14
N LEU A 179 1.41 9.81 -2.56
CA LEU A 179 2.08 8.62 -2.03
C LEU A 179 2.34 8.73 -0.51
N PHE A 180 2.75 9.92 -0.01
CA PHE A 180 2.93 10.12 1.42
C PHE A 180 1.62 10.10 2.20
N LEU A 181 0.53 10.61 1.61
CA LEU A 181 -0.78 10.61 2.24
C LEU A 181 -1.38 9.19 2.31
N THR A 182 -1.15 8.38 1.29
CA THR A 182 -1.72 7.03 1.16
C THR A 182 -0.82 5.92 1.72
N ASP A 183 0.32 6.26 2.30
CA ASP A 183 1.22 5.27 2.91
C ASP A 183 0.57 4.60 4.12
N ASN A 184 0.02 3.42 3.88
CA ASN A 184 -0.68 2.60 4.88
C ASN A 184 0.23 1.63 5.63
N SER A 185 1.56 1.71 5.47
CA SER A 185 2.45 0.79 6.19
C SER A 185 2.36 1.02 7.70
N SER A 186 2.29 -0.07 8.45
CA SER A 186 2.04 -0.04 9.89
C SER A 186 3.03 -0.94 10.62
N ILE A 187 3.80 -0.35 11.54
CA ILE A 187 4.67 -1.11 12.43
C ILE A 187 3.87 -1.89 13.48
N SER A 188 2.68 -1.40 13.82
CA SER A 188 1.75 -2.10 14.70
C SER A 188 1.30 -3.43 14.09
N ASP A 189 1.05 -3.45 12.77
CA ASP A 189 0.66 -4.66 12.05
C ASP A 189 1.84 -5.65 11.98
N ALA A 190 3.09 -5.15 11.94
CA ALA A 190 4.28 -5.99 12.01
C ALA A 190 4.39 -6.69 13.39
N GLU A 191 4.13 -5.96 14.47
CA GLU A 191 4.13 -6.52 15.83
C GLU A 191 2.99 -7.53 16.02
N GLU A 192 1.81 -7.23 15.48
CA GLU A 192 0.68 -8.15 15.51
C GLU A 192 0.97 -9.43 14.71
N LEU A 193 1.58 -9.30 13.52
CA LEU A 193 2.00 -10.43 12.71
C LEU A 193 3.05 -11.29 13.43
N GLU A 194 4.06 -10.68 14.06
CA GLU A 194 5.04 -11.39 14.84
C GLU A 194 4.40 -12.18 16.00
N SER A 195 3.45 -11.55 16.71
CA SER A 195 2.71 -12.21 17.80
C SER A 195 1.89 -13.41 17.31
N LEU A 196 1.25 -13.27 16.15
CA LEU A 196 0.44 -14.31 15.52
C LEU A 196 1.27 -15.50 15.06
N LEU A 197 2.49 -15.27 14.56
CA LEU A 197 3.42 -16.33 14.18
C LEU A 197 4.01 -17.04 15.41
N ASN A 198 4.29 -16.30 16.49
CA ASN A 198 4.85 -16.84 17.72
C ASN A 198 3.83 -17.60 18.58
N SER A 199 2.55 -17.25 18.52
CA SER A 199 1.48 -17.95 19.25
C SER A 199 1.40 -19.44 18.87
N ARG A 200 1.62 -19.77 17.60
CA ARG A 200 1.64 -21.17 17.12
C ARG A 200 2.84 -21.95 17.67
N LYS A 201 4.00 -21.32 17.86
CA LYS A 201 5.18 -22.02 18.44
C LYS A 201 4.91 -22.46 19.88
N LYS A 202 4.21 -21.65 20.66
CA LYS A 202 3.85 -22.01 22.05
C LYS A 202 2.88 -23.20 22.10
N VAL A 203 1.88 -23.25 21.22
CA VAL A 203 0.91 -24.35 21.18
C VAL A 203 1.61 -25.67 20.85
N ASN A 204 2.52 -25.69 19.89
CA ASN A 204 3.25 -26.92 19.52
C ASN A 204 4.23 -27.41 20.60
N GLN A 205 4.69 -26.55 21.51
CA GLN A 205 5.56 -26.95 22.64
C GLN A 205 4.82 -27.70 23.77
N TRP A 206 3.50 -27.60 23.81
CA TRP A 206 2.68 -28.28 24.83
C TRP A 206 2.28 -29.72 24.42
N TYR A 207 2.54 -30.13 23.18
CA TYR A 207 2.19 -31.44 22.64
C TYR A 207 3.41 -32.39 22.48
N TYR A 208 4.59 -32.00 22.96
CA TYR A 208 5.80 -32.82 23.06
C TYR A 208 6.35 -32.75 24.50
#